data_e3f63f30f4d48d2111431fcd49d078c9
#
_entry.id   e3f63f30f4d48d2111431fcd49d078c9
#
_cell.length_a   1.000
_cell.length_b   1.000
_cell.length_c   1.000
_cell.angle_alpha   90.00
_cell.angle_beta   90.00
_cell.angle_gamma   90.00
#
_symmetry.space_group_name_H-M   'P 1'
#
loop_
_entity.id
_entity.type
_entity.pdbx_description
1 polymer ?
#
loop_
_entity_poly.entity_id
_entity_poly.type
_entity_poly.pdbx_seq_one_letter_code
_entity_poly.pdbx_strand_id
1 'polypeptide(L)'
;MAVAGVIAVLDWWAVGTDRRGIERWAKPAVMVFLIAAAVLIPAESDWIRWWIVIGLAFGLIGDVLLFQDRFIPGAAAFLVGHLAYVVALVPIEHPLPAVVFGLVIVGAFAISLGRCIVRGAWRQSPLLGGIVIAYMVTIGAVVVLAVGSWSTVAGIAALLFMASDTLLAWARFVGSAPGGRVAVMVTYQLAQAGFVLAIPTLVI
;
A
#
# COMPACT_ATOMS: atom_id res chain seq x y z
N MET A 1 8.88 14.65 7.19
CA MET A 1 7.41 14.45 7.12
C MET A 1 6.65 15.68 6.62
N ALA A 2 6.84 16.90 7.17
CA ALA A 2 6.08 18.09 6.72
C ALA A 2 6.19 18.38 5.21
N VAL A 3 7.40 18.33 4.64
CA VAL A 3 7.60 18.53 3.19
C VAL A 3 6.85 17.49 2.36
N ALA A 4 6.92 16.21 2.75
CA ALA A 4 6.17 15.14 2.07
C ALA A 4 4.66 15.41 2.10
N GLY A 5 4.13 15.89 3.24
CA GLY A 5 2.71 16.22 3.37
C GLY A 5 2.27 17.38 2.46
N VAL A 6 3.06 18.44 2.35
CA VAL A 6 2.75 19.57 1.45
C VAL A 6 2.74 19.11 -0.01
N ILE A 7 3.74 18.32 -0.41
CA ILE A 7 3.80 17.79 -1.79
C ILE A 7 2.65 16.79 -2.05
N ALA A 8 2.25 16.00 -1.04
CA ALA A 8 1.11 15.09 -1.17
C ALA A 8 -0.20 15.85 -1.44
N VAL A 9 -0.47 16.93 -0.72
CA VAL A 9 -1.65 17.78 -0.95
C VAL A 9 -1.62 18.38 -2.36
N LEU A 10 -0.45 18.81 -2.84
CA LEU A 10 -0.27 19.30 -4.21
C LEU A 10 -0.54 18.20 -5.24
N ASP A 11 -0.07 16.96 -4.97
CA ASP A 11 -0.32 15.80 -5.84
C ASP A 11 -1.82 15.46 -5.90
N TRP A 12 -2.51 15.45 -4.76
CA TRP A 12 -3.96 15.19 -4.70
C TRP A 12 -4.76 16.23 -5.50
N TRP A 13 -4.39 17.50 -5.34
CA TRP A 13 -4.99 18.57 -6.14
C TRP A 13 -4.72 18.38 -7.64
N ALA A 14 -3.47 18.04 -8.01
CA ALA A 14 -3.08 17.80 -9.40
C ALA A 14 -3.86 16.63 -10.01
N VAL A 15 -4.02 15.53 -9.27
CA VAL A 15 -4.82 14.37 -9.69
C VAL A 15 -6.30 14.74 -9.84
N GLY A 16 -6.86 15.51 -8.89
CA GLY A 16 -8.26 15.95 -8.91
C GLY A 16 -8.60 16.94 -10.01
N THR A 17 -7.61 17.68 -10.50
CA THR A 17 -7.75 18.68 -11.59
C THR A 17 -7.13 18.22 -12.92
N ASP A 18 -6.74 16.94 -13.01
CA ASP A 18 -6.09 16.31 -14.17
C ASP A 18 -4.83 17.05 -14.67
N ARG A 19 -4.06 17.63 -13.74
CA ARG A 19 -2.80 18.32 -14.01
C ARG A 19 -1.63 17.34 -14.10
N ARG A 20 -1.60 16.50 -15.15
CA ARG A 20 -0.60 15.43 -15.32
C ARG A 20 0.85 15.92 -15.27
N GLY A 21 1.14 17.16 -15.69
CA GLY A 21 2.48 17.75 -15.60
C GLY A 21 2.97 17.89 -14.16
N ILE A 22 2.09 18.25 -13.22
CA ILE A 22 2.40 18.35 -11.78
C ILE A 22 2.47 16.96 -11.16
N GLU A 23 1.47 16.10 -11.40
CA GLU A 23 1.41 14.73 -10.92
C GLU A 23 2.70 13.96 -11.25
N ARG A 24 3.25 14.14 -12.46
CA ARG A 24 4.46 13.45 -12.93
C ARG A 24 5.67 13.58 -11.99
N TRP A 25 5.85 14.71 -11.35
CA TRP A 25 6.95 14.92 -10.41
C TRP A 25 6.52 14.92 -8.95
N ALA A 26 5.30 15.37 -8.63
CA ALA A 26 4.82 15.46 -7.26
C ALA A 26 4.68 14.06 -6.62
N LYS A 27 4.08 13.11 -7.33
CA LYS A 27 3.89 11.75 -6.87
C LYS A 27 5.21 11.04 -6.50
N PRO A 28 6.22 10.94 -7.38
CA PRO A 28 7.51 10.36 -6.99
C PRO A 28 8.25 11.18 -5.93
N ALA A 29 8.09 12.51 -5.91
CA ALA A 29 8.71 13.35 -4.89
C ALA A 29 8.19 13.00 -3.47
N VAL A 30 6.89 12.78 -3.28
CA VAL A 30 6.34 12.31 -2.00
C VAL A 30 7.07 11.06 -1.54
N MET A 31 7.22 10.06 -2.42
CA MET A 31 7.86 8.79 -2.07
C MET A 31 9.34 8.97 -1.73
N VAL A 32 10.08 9.82 -2.46
CA VAL A 32 11.48 10.13 -2.15
C VAL A 32 11.61 10.76 -0.76
N PHE A 33 10.75 11.72 -0.41
CA PHE A 33 10.76 12.32 0.92
C PHE A 33 10.33 11.34 2.02
N LEU A 34 9.41 10.40 1.75
CA LEU A 34 9.06 9.35 2.70
C LEU A 34 10.21 8.37 2.91
N ILE A 35 10.93 7.97 1.86
CA ILE A 35 12.13 7.15 1.94
C ILE A 35 13.21 7.86 2.79
N ALA A 36 13.48 9.13 2.49
CA ALA A 36 14.43 9.91 3.29
C ALA A 36 14.01 10.00 4.77
N ALA A 37 12.71 10.21 5.03
CA ALA A 37 12.19 10.21 6.39
C ALA A 37 12.33 8.86 7.08
N ALA A 38 12.08 7.73 6.38
CA ALA A 38 12.23 6.38 6.94
C ALA A 38 13.68 6.06 7.31
N VAL A 39 14.65 6.57 6.55
CA VAL A 39 16.08 6.42 6.84
C VAL A 39 16.51 7.25 8.06
N LEU A 40 15.94 8.44 8.24
CA LEU A 40 16.34 9.41 9.28
C LEU A 40 15.56 9.28 10.58
N ILE A 41 14.38 8.68 10.59
CA ILE A 41 13.56 8.52 11.80
C ILE A 41 14.24 7.55 12.78
N PRO A 42 14.19 7.82 14.10
CA PRO A 42 14.67 6.83 15.09
C PRO A 42 13.92 5.50 14.91
N ALA A 43 14.63 4.38 15.02
CA ALA A 43 14.04 3.05 14.97
C ALA A 43 14.68 2.15 16.02
N GLU A 44 13.87 1.34 16.68
CA GLU A 44 14.31 0.33 17.62
C GLU A 44 14.91 -0.90 16.91
N SER A 45 14.51 -1.13 15.65
CA SER A 45 15.00 -2.22 14.82
C SER A 45 15.41 -1.75 13.43
N ASP A 46 16.71 -1.93 13.11
CA ASP A 46 17.22 -1.69 11.76
C ASP A 46 16.63 -2.65 10.72
N TRP A 47 16.29 -3.88 11.12
CA TRP A 47 15.59 -4.83 10.25
C TRP A 47 14.29 -4.25 9.73
N ILE A 48 13.43 -3.78 10.63
CA ILE A 48 12.12 -3.20 10.28
C ILE A 48 12.31 -1.97 9.40
N ARG A 49 13.21 -1.06 9.79
CA ARG A 49 13.52 0.15 9.02
C ARG A 49 13.86 -0.17 7.58
N TRP A 50 14.86 -1.04 7.36
CA TRP A 50 15.36 -1.27 6.02
C TRP A 50 14.36 -2.02 5.13
N TRP A 51 13.58 -2.96 5.69
CA TRP A 51 12.53 -3.60 4.92
C TRP A 51 11.38 -2.66 4.58
N ILE A 52 11.04 -1.69 5.45
CA ILE A 52 10.08 -0.63 5.11
C ILE A 52 10.66 0.28 4.02
N VAL A 53 11.93 0.67 4.08
CA VAL A 53 12.61 1.45 3.02
C VAL A 53 12.57 0.72 1.68
N ILE A 54 12.85 -0.59 1.66
CA ILE A 54 12.73 -1.42 0.46
C ILE A 54 11.29 -1.40 -0.07
N GLY A 55 10.30 -1.55 0.80
CA GLY A 55 8.89 -1.48 0.43
C GLY A 55 8.52 -0.14 -0.22
N LEU A 56 8.94 0.98 0.38
CA LEU A 56 8.76 2.33 -0.18
C LEU A 56 9.45 2.49 -1.54
N ALA A 57 10.66 1.96 -1.70
CA ALA A 57 11.41 2.04 -2.97
C ALA A 57 10.68 1.29 -4.10
N PHE A 58 10.16 0.08 -3.81
CA PHE A 58 9.35 -0.64 -4.78
C PHE A 58 7.99 0.02 -5.03
N GLY A 59 7.41 0.69 -4.03
CA GLY A 59 6.25 1.57 -4.21
C GLY A 59 6.53 2.69 -5.20
N LEU A 60 7.66 3.39 -5.06
CA LEU A 60 8.11 4.42 -6.01
C LEU A 60 8.28 3.87 -7.44
N ILE A 61 8.90 2.70 -7.59
CA ILE A 61 9.03 2.03 -8.89
C ILE A 61 7.65 1.73 -9.48
N GLY A 62 6.73 1.20 -8.66
CA GLY A 62 5.35 0.93 -9.05
C GLY A 62 4.62 2.18 -9.53
N ASP A 63 4.77 3.29 -8.83
CA ASP A 63 4.19 4.59 -9.19
C ASP A 63 4.67 5.08 -10.56
N VAL A 64 5.97 5.01 -10.82
CA VAL A 64 6.55 5.40 -12.10
C VAL A 64 6.05 4.52 -13.24
N LEU A 65 5.95 3.20 -13.01
CA LEU A 65 5.47 2.25 -14.01
C LEU A 65 3.98 2.42 -14.30
N LEU A 66 3.15 2.63 -13.26
CA LEU A 66 1.72 2.92 -13.48
C LEU A 66 1.49 4.25 -14.21
N PHE A 67 2.30 5.27 -13.91
CA PHE A 67 2.22 6.55 -14.63
C PHE A 67 2.56 6.40 -16.14
N GLN A 68 3.38 5.40 -16.49
CA GLN A 68 3.72 5.05 -17.87
C GLN A 68 2.72 4.08 -18.52
N ASP A 69 1.55 3.87 -17.92
CA ASP A 69 0.51 2.92 -18.37
C ASP A 69 0.99 1.43 -18.38
N ARG A 70 2.08 1.12 -17.65
CA ARG A 70 2.63 -0.24 -17.53
C ARG A 70 2.02 -0.95 -16.33
N PHE A 71 0.76 -1.38 -16.45
CA PHE A 71 0.00 -1.95 -15.33
C PHE A 71 0.65 -3.19 -14.71
N ILE A 72 0.98 -4.22 -15.51
CA ILE A 72 1.52 -5.50 -14.99
C ILE A 72 2.88 -5.29 -14.28
N PRO A 73 3.89 -4.64 -14.88
CA PRO A 73 5.14 -4.34 -14.18
C PRO A 73 4.94 -3.46 -12.94
N GLY A 74 4.02 -2.50 -12.99
CA GLY A 74 3.69 -1.66 -11.83
C GLY A 74 3.10 -2.47 -10.68
N ALA A 75 2.11 -3.33 -10.98
CA ALA A 75 1.53 -4.23 -9.99
C ALA A 75 2.57 -5.21 -9.41
N ALA A 76 3.49 -5.72 -10.25
CA ALA A 76 4.57 -6.58 -9.77
C ALA A 76 5.53 -5.83 -8.83
N ALA A 77 5.88 -4.58 -9.12
CA ALA A 77 6.68 -3.75 -8.22
C ALA A 77 5.98 -3.53 -6.87
N PHE A 78 4.71 -3.17 -6.87
CA PHE A 78 3.93 -3.05 -5.63
C PHE A 78 3.85 -4.37 -4.86
N LEU A 79 3.69 -5.51 -5.55
CA LEU A 79 3.69 -6.84 -4.91
C LEU A 79 5.00 -7.09 -4.16
N VAL A 80 6.15 -6.77 -4.79
CA VAL A 80 7.46 -6.89 -4.12
C VAL A 80 7.54 -5.94 -2.93
N GLY A 81 7.02 -4.72 -3.06
CA GLY A 81 6.92 -3.77 -1.93
C GLY A 81 6.12 -4.32 -0.75
N HIS A 82 4.96 -4.96 -1.02
CA HIS A 82 4.16 -5.60 0.03
C HIS A 82 4.88 -6.79 0.67
N LEU A 83 5.59 -7.60 -0.13
CA LEU A 83 6.42 -8.68 0.42
C LEU A 83 7.52 -8.14 1.34
N ALA A 84 8.12 -6.99 1.01
CA ALA A 84 9.06 -6.33 1.90
C ALA A 84 8.41 -5.92 3.23
N TYR A 85 7.17 -5.40 3.21
CA TYR A 85 6.43 -5.10 4.45
C TYR A 85 6.08 -6.37 5.25
N VAL A 86 5.72 -7.47 4.59
CA VAL A 86 5.55 -8.77 5.27
C VAL A 86 6.85 -9.16 5.98
N VAL A 87 8.00 -9.09 5.29
CA VAL A 87 9.30 -9.43 5.88
C VAL A 87 9.67 -8.50 7.03
N ALA A 88 9.32 -7.20 6.96
CA ALA A 88 9.51 -6.26 8.06
C ALA A 88 8.74 -6.67 9.31
N LEU A 89 7.49 -7.14 9.13
CA LEU A 89 6.55 -7.36 10.22
C LEU A 89 6.60 -8.77 10.83
N VAL A 90 7.03 -9.79 10.07
CA VAL A 90 7.07 -11.19 10.54
C VAL A 90 7.80 -11.40 11.88
N PRO A 91 8.96 -10.77 12.18
CA PRO A 91 9.67 -11.05 13.43
C PRO A 91 9.06 -10.36 14.67
N ILE A 92 8.04 -9.53 14.51
CA ILE A 92 7.35 -8.87 15.62
C ILE A 92 6.46 -9.88 16.35
N GLU A 93 6.26 -9.72 17.66
CA GLU A 93 5.28 -10.52 18.40
C GLU A 93 3.85 -10.24 17.93
N HIS A 94 3.08 -11.31 17.71
CA HIS A 94 1.71 -11.26 17.21
C HIS A 94 0.76 -11.99 18.17
N PRO A 95 0.19 -11.30 19.17
CA PRO A 95 -0.81 -11.89 20.05
C PRO A 95 -2.00 -12.47 19.29
N LEU A 96 -2.39 -13.70 19.61
CA LEU A 96 -3.43 -14.45 18.91
C LEU A 96 -4.74 -13.64 18.68
N PRO A 97 -5.28 -12.91 19.67
CA PRO A 97 -6.51 -12.13 19.47
C PRO A 97 -6.38 -11.07 18.36
N ALA A 98 -5.22 -10.40 18.24
CA ALA A 98 -4.98 -9.42 17.20
C ALA A 98 -4.84 -10.05 15.81
N VAL A 99 -4.16 -11.20 15.73
CA VAL A 99 -4.07 -11.99 14.49
C VAL A 99 -5.46 -12.42 14.04
N VAL A 100 -6.28 -12.96 14.95
CA VAL A 100 -7.66 -13.36 14.64
C VAL A 100 -8.48 -12.17 14.15
N PHE A 101 -8.35 -11.01 14.78
CA PHE A 101 -9.03 -9.78 14.34
C PHE A 101 -8.60 -9.37 12.92
N GLY A 102 -7.30 -9.40 12.62
CA GLY A 102 -6.78 -9.16 11.28
C GLY A 102 -7.33 -10.15 10.24
N LEU A 103 -7.37 -11.44 10.59
CA LEU A 103 -7.94 -12.49 9.73
C LEU A 103 -9.43 -12.28 9.45
N VAL A 104 -10.20 -11.84 10.44
CA VAL A 104 -11.63 -11.49 10.27
C VAL A 104 -11.80 -10.35 9.27
N ILE A 105 -10.99 -9.27 9.40
CA ILE A 105 -11.02 -8.14 8.46
C ILE A 105 -10.72 -8.62 7.04
N VAL A 106 -9.62 -9.34 6.85
CA VAL A 106 -9.20 -9.83 5.53
C VAL A 106 -10.21 -10.81 4.95
N GLY A 107 -10.77 -11.71 5.77
CA GLY A 107 -11.81 -12.65 5.37
C GLY A 107 -13.10 -11.94 4.92
N ALA A 108 -13.55 -10.95 5.69
CA ALA A 108 -14.72 -10.13 5.33
C ALA A 108 -14.48 -9.38 4.00
N PHE A 109 -13.30 -8.81 3.82
CA PHE A 109 -12.90 -8.18 2.56
C PHE A 109 -12.89 -9.18 1.39
N ALA A 110 -12.26 -10.33 1.55
CA ALA A 110 -12.14 -11.33 0.49
C ALA A 110 -13.51 -11.85 0.02
N ILE A 111 -14.45 -12.08 0.97
CA ILE A 111 -15.80 -12.56 0.69
C ILE A 111 -16.68 -11.47 0.08
N SER A 112 -16.46 -10.19 0.38
CA SER A 112 -17.24 -9.06 -0.14
C SER A 112 -16.65 -8.51 -1.45
N LEU A 113 -15.73 -7.58 -1.35
CA LEU A 113 -15.15 -6.86 -2.50
C LEU A 113 -14.17 -7.71 -3.29
N GLY A 114 -13.34 -8.51 -2.61
CA GLY A 114 -12.28 -9.30 -3.21
C GLY A 114 -12.79 -10.26 -4.27
N ARG A 115 -13.88 -10.97 -3.99
CA ARG A 115 -14.49 -11.90 -4.98
C ARG A 115 -14.95 -11.20 -6.26
N CYS A 116 -15.41 -9.96 -6.18
CA CYS A 116 -15.85 -9.19 -7.34
C CYS A 116 -14.64 -8.81 -8.21
N ILE A 117 -13.56 -8.35 -7.57
CA ILE A 117 -12.31 -7.99 -8.25
C ILE A 117 -11.70 -9.23 -8.93
N VAL A 118 -11.57 -10.35 -8.20
CA VAL A 118 -11.02 -11.61 -8.76
C VAL A 118 -11.85 -12.08 -9.96
N ARG A 119 -13.18 -12.09 -9.85
CA ARG A 119 -14.05 -12.46 -10.97
C ARG A 119 -13.88 -11.53 -12.16
N GLY A 120 -13.77 -10.22 -11.93
CA GLY A 120 -13.53 -9.23 -12.99
C GLY A 120 -12.19 -9.44 -13.69
N ALA A 121 -11.12 -9.69 -12.94
CA ALA A 121 -9.80 -9.98 -13.48
C ALA A 121 -9.77 -11.32 -14.24
N TRP A 122 -10.40 -12.38 -13.69
CA TRP A 122 -10.46 -13.69 -14.33
C TRP A 122 -11.21 -13.66 -15.66
N ARG A 123 -12.25 -12.86 -15.79
CA ARG A 123 -12.98 -12.66 -17.05
C ARG A 123 -12.12 -12.01 -18.15
N GLN A 124 -11.11 -11.21 -17.78
CA GLN A 124 -10.18 -10.64 -18.76
C GLN A 124 -9.10 -11.63 -19.18
N SER A 125 -8.47 -12.33 -18.21
CA SER A 125 -7.56 -13.45 -18.46
C SER A 125 -7.28 -14.24 -17.19
N PRO A 126 -7.01 -15.57 -17.29
CA PRO A 126 -6.60 -16.39 -16.14
C PRO A 126 -5.31 -15.88 -15.48
N LEU A 127 -4.37 -15.34 -16.26
CA LEU A 127 -3.13 -14.76 -15.75
C LEU A 127 -3.41 -13.57 -14.84
N LEU A 128 -4.29 -12.65 -15.25
CA LEU A 128 -4.68 -11.50 -14.42
C LEU A 128 -5.41 -11.95 -13.16
N GLY A 129 -6.29 -12.95 -13.25
CA GLY A 129 -6.94 -13.55 -12.09
C GLY A 129 -5.93 -14.11 -11.07
N GLY A 130 -4.93 -14.84 -11.54
CA GLY A 130 -3.85 -15.38 -10.71
C GLY A 130 -3.00 -14.26 -10.05
N ILE A 131 -2.62 -13.23 -10.80
CA ILE A 131 -1.89 -12.07 -10.29
C ILE A 131 -2.68 -11.36 -9.18
N VAL A 132 -3.98 -11.13 -9.39
CA VAL A 132 -4.85 -10.48 -8.41
C VAL A 132 -4.99 -11.31 -7.14
N ILE A 133 -5.11 -12.65 -7.24
CA ILE A 133 -5.15 -13.52 -6.07
C ILE A 133 -3.84 -13.44 -5.28
N ALA A 134 -2.69 -13.56 -5.93
CA ALA A 134 -1.38 -13.45 -5.28
C ALA A 134 -1.23 -12.09 -4.57
N TYR A 135 -1.66 -11.03 -5.23
CA TYR A 135 -1.67 -9.68 -4.68
C TYR A 135 -2.57 -9.55 -3.44
N MET A 136 -3.79 -10.08 -3.50
CA MET A 136 -4.74 -10.07 -2.38
C MET A 136 -4.23 -10.86 -1.18
N VAL A 137 -3.59 -12.02 -1.40
CA VAL A 137 -2.97 -12.80 -0.33
C VAL A 137 -1.86 -12.00 0.34
N THR A 138 -1.00 -11.34 -0.45
CA THR A 138 0.13 -10.58 0.09
C THR A 138 -0.32 -9.35 0.88
N ILE A 139 -1.25 -8.54 0.35
CA ILE A 139 -1.77 -7.40 1.11
C ILE A 139 -2.58 -7.84 2.33
N GLY A 140 -3.29 -8.96 2.23
CA GLY A 140 -3.95 -9.59 3.37
C GLY A 140 -2.95 -9.99 4.48
N ALA A 141 -1.80 -10.55 4.12
CA ALA A 141 -0.74 -10.86 5.07
C ALA A 141 -0.18 -9.57 5.73
N VAL A 142 0.04 -8.49 4.96
CA VAL A 142 0.44 -7.20 5.54
C VAL A 142 -0.58 -6.71 6.57
N VAL A 143 -1.88 -6.78 6.26
CA VAL A 143 -2.95 -6.36 7.19
C VAL A 143 -2.96 -7.21 8.45
N VAL A 144 -2.91 -8.54 8.31
CA VAL A 144 -2.91 -9.46 9.46
C VAL A 144 -1.71 -9.21 10.39
N LEU A 145 -0.52 -9.07 9.82
CA LEU A 145 0.70 -8.83 10.59
C LEU A 145 0.72 -7.42 11.21
N ALA A 146 0.33 -6.39 10.47
CA ALA A 146 0.31 -5.02 10.98
C ALA A 146 -0.74 -4.82 12.09
N VAL A 147 -1.93 -5.38 11.94
CA VAL A 147 -2.95 -5.41 13.00
C VAL A 147 -2.49 -6.30 14.16
N GLY A 148 -1.85 -7.43 13.83
CA GLY A 148 -1.27 -8.37 14.79
C GLY A 148 -0.19 -7.77 15.67
N SER A 149 0.56 -6.77 15.20
CA SER A 149 1.63 -6.12 15.95
C SER A 149 1.16 -5.19 17.08
N TRP A 150 -0.15 -5.03 17.30
CA TRP A 150 -0.74 -4.05 18.22
C TRP A 150 -0.33 -2.59 17.98
N SER A 151 0.45 -2.28 16.94
CA SER A 151 0.72 -0.91 16.54
C SER A 151 -0.49 -0.35 15.80
N THR A 152 -1.23 0.54 16.46
CA THR A 152 -2.39 1.21 15.85
C THR A 152 -2.01 1.93 14.56
N VAL A 153 -0.81 2.54 14.53
CA VAL A 153 -0.31 3.26 13.35
C VAL A 153 -0.05 2.30 12.19
N ALA A 154 0.62 1.18 12.44
CA ALA A 154 0.87 0.15 11.41
C ALA A 154 -0.43 -0.49 10.92
N GLY A 155 -1.36 -0.79 11.84
CA GLY A 155 -2.67 -1.33 11.49
C GLY A 155 -3.49 -0.41 10.60
N ILE A 156 -3.57 0.89 10.94
CA ILE A 156 -4.25 1.90 10.11
C ILE A 156 -3.55 2.03 8.74
N ALA A 157 -2.22 2.06 8.71
CA ALA A 157 -1.45 2.15 7.47
C ALA A 157 -1.75 0.97 6.54
N ALA A 158 -1.77 -0.26 7.06
CA ALA A 158 -2.08 -1.46 6.29
C ALA A 158 -3.53 -1.46 5.75
N LEU A 159 -4.50 -1.01 6.55
CA LEU A 159 -5.90 -0.87 6.13
C LEU A 159 -6.07 0.19 5.05
N LEU A 160 -5.40 1.33 5.15
CA LEU A 160 -5.38 2.35 4.10
C LEU A 160 -4.74 1.82 2.82
N PHE A 161 -3.69 1.01 2.94
CA PHE A 161 -3.05 0.39 1.78
C PHE A 161 -4.02 -0.59 1.09
N MET A 162 -4.65 -1.48 1.86
CA MET A 162 -5.66 -2.39 1.33
C MET A 162 -6.82 -1.64 0.67
N ALA A 163 -7.25 -0.51 1.24
CA ALA A 163 -8.28 0.34 0.63
C ALA A 163 -7.81 0.93 -0.71
N SER A 164 -6.60 1.47 -0.78
CA SER A 164 -6.01 2.01 -2.01
C SER A 164 -5.96 0.98 -3.13
N ASP A 165 -5.42 -0.21 -2.82
CA ASP A 165 -5.29 -1.29 -3.79
C ASP A 165 -6.65 -1.83 -4.24
N THR A 166 -7.61 -1.86 -3.30
CA THR A 166 -8.99 -2.22 -3.62
C THR A 166 -9.61 -1.23 -4.61
N LEU A 167 -9.45 0.07 -4.38
CA LEU A 167 -9.96 1.12 -5.26
C LEU A 167 -9.31 1.05 -6.65
N LEU A 168 -7.99 0.84 -6.69
CA LEU A 168 -7.24 0.69 -7.94
C LEU A 168 -7.68 -0.56 -8.72
N ALA A 169 -7.78 -1.70 -8.05
CA ALA A 169 -8.21 -2.95 -8.66
C ALA A 169 -9.69 -2.91 -9.07
N TRP A 170 -10.54 -2.25 -8.27
CA TRP A 170 -11.95 -2.03 -8.61
C TRP A 170 -12.08 -1.22 -9.90
N ALA A 171 -11.37 -0.08 -9.99
CA ALA A 171 -11.36 0.75 -11.19
C ALA A 171 -10.88 -0.01 -12.44
N ARG A 172 -9.97 -0.97 -12.26
CA ARG A 172 -9.37 -1.74 -13.35
C ARG A 172 -10.23 -2.90 -13.81
N PHE A 173 -10.93 -3.61 -12.91
CA PHE A 173 -11.54 -4.90 -13.18
C PHE A 173 -13.06 -4.94 -13.01
N VAL A 174 -13.66 -3.97 -12.31
CA VAL A 174 -15.10 -3.99 -11.98
C VAL A 174 -15.83 -2.80 -12.60
N GLY A 175 -15.34 -1.57 -12.36
CA GLY A 175 -16.00 -0.35 -12.84
C GLY A 175 -15.44 0.89 -12.16
N SER A 176 -16.15 2.02 -12.24
CA SER A 176 -15.70 3.27 -11.60
C SER A 176 -15.54 3.09 -10.09
N ALA A 177 -14.37 3.45 -9.56
CA ALA A 177 -14.12 3.42 -8.11
C ALA A 177 -14.67 4.68 -7.42
N PRO A 178 -15.24 4.56 -6.21
CA PRO A 178 -15.64 5.70 -5.40
C PRO A 178 -14.47 6.67 -5.15
N GLY A 179 -14.69 7.98 -5.35
CA GLY A 179 -13.65 9.01 -5.21
C GLY A 179 -12.56 8.98 -6.29
N GLY A 180 -12.64 8.05 -7.24
CA GLY A 180 -11.76 7.97 -8.41
C GLY A 180 -10.26 7.92 -8.06
N ARG A 181 -9.43 8.50 -8.92
CA ARG A 181 -7.96 8.52 -8.77
C ARG A 181 -7.48 9.25 -7.51
N VAL A 182 -8.24 10.27 -7.05
CA VAL A 182 -7.88 11.02 -5.83
C VAL A 182 -7.96 10.12 -4.60
N ALA A 183 -9.02 9.34 -4.46
CA ALA A 183 -9.17 8.43 -3.31
C ALA A 183 -8.05 7.38 -3.28
N VAL A 184 -7.65 6.83 -4.43
CA VAL A 184 -6.48 5.93 -4.54
C VAL A 184 -5.22 6.63 -4.03
N MET A 185 -4.93 7.87 -4.51
CA MET A 185 -3.72 8.59 -4.12
C MET A 185 -3.68 8.96 -2.64
N VAL A 186 -4.80 9.47 -2.11
CA VAL A 186 -4.89 9.86 -0.70
C VAL A 186 -4.65 8.65 0.20
N THR A 187 -5.37 7.55 -0.03
CA THR A 187 -5.24 6.34 0.79
C THR A 187 -3.86 5.70 0.67
N TYR A 188 -3.28 5.68 -0.52
CA TYR A 188 -1.93 5.18 -0.77
C TYR A 188 -0.85 5.98 -0.05
N GLN A 189 -0.81 7.31 -0.24
CA GLN A 189 0.24 8.14 0.35
C GLN A 189 0.12 8.23 1.86
N LEU A 190 -1.10 8.22 2.41
CA LEU A 190 -1.32 8.12 3.86
C LEU A 190 -0.88 6.76 4.41
N ALA A 191 -1.10 5.67 3.69
CA ALA A 191 -0.61 4.35 4.06
C ALA A 191 0.93 4.32 4.13
N GLN A 192 1.59 4.81 3.09
CA GLN A 192 3.06 4.87 3.03
C GLN A 192 3.63 5.75 4.15
N ALA A 193 3.04 6.93 4.38
CA ALA A 193 3.42 7.79 5.50
C ALA A 193 3.18 7.11 6.87
N GLY A 194 2.08 6.37 6.99
CA GLY A 194 1.76 5.60 8.18
C GLY A 194 2.80 4.51 8.49
N PHE A 195 3.27 3.76 7.49
CA PHE A 195 4.36 2.80 7.70
C PHE A 195 5.65 3.46 8.13
N VAL A 196 6.00 4.64 7.59
CA VAL A 196 7.17 5.41 8.06
C VAL A 196 6.99 5.83 9.52
N LEU A 197 5.81 6.34 9.89
CA LEU A 197 5.51 6.75 11.27
C LEU A 197 5.41 5.59 12.25
N ALA A 198 5.17 4.37 11.77
CA ALA A 198 5.15 3.17 12.60
C ALA A 198 6.56 2.69 12.99
N ILE A 199 7.62 3.02 12.22
CA ILE A 199 8.99 2.54 12.46
C ILE A 199 9.43 2.68 13.93
N PRO A 200 9.23 3.83 14.62
CA PRO A 200 9.67 3.98 16.00
C PRO A 200 8.90 3.14 17.02
N THR A 201 7.75 2.60 16.64
CA THR A 201 6.84 1.86 17.55
C THR A 201 6.86 0.35 17.33
N LEU A 202 7.54 -0.12 16.28
CA LEU A 202 7.65 -1.52 15.94
C LEU A 202 8.94 -2.11 16.52
N VAL A 203 8.78 -3.11 17.39
CA VAL A 203 9.87 -3.77 18.13
C VAL A 203 9.83 -5.26 17.85
N ILE A 204 11.03 -5.87 17.70
CA ILE A 204 11.22 -7.31 17.53
C ILE A 204 11.44 -7.96 18.89
#